data_12fa8f6befa22ff7d1f0ce88538e38e1
#
_entry.id   12fa8f6befa22ff7d1f0ce88538e38e1
#
_cell.length_a   1.000
_cell.length_b   1.000
_cell.length_c   1.000
_cell.angle_alpha   90.00
_cell.angle_beta   90.00
_cell.angle_gamma   90.00
#
_symmetry.space_group_name_H-M   'P 1'
#
loop_
_entity.id
_entity.type
_entity.pdbx_description
1 polymer ?
#
loop_
_entity_poly.entity_id
_entity_poly.type
_entity_poly.pdbx_seq_one_letter_code
_entity_poly.pdbx_strand_id
1 'polypeptide(L)'
;PPPPPPPPPPPPPPPPHIFQAEDGIRDGIVRLVGSEMCIRDSYLSGWQVAADGNTSETMYPDQSLYAYDSVPTMVRRIKNTFKRADEIQWGRGNDPDSEEFIDYFLPIVADAEAGFGGVLNAFELMTNMINAGAAGVHFEDQLAAVKKCGHMGGKVLVPTSEAVQKLIAARFAADVMGVPTIVLARTDAEAANLLTSDVDDNDKPFCSGERSSEGFYRVKNGLEQAISRGLAYSPYADLVWCETGTPDIGFAREFAQAIHAEYPDQLLSYNCSPSFNWKKNLSDSQIASFQEELSDLGYKYQFITLAGIHVNWYNTFQFAHAYAQGEGMKHYTEMVQEPEFAAREKGYSFVSHQQEVGAGYFDDVTTVIQGGSSSVVALSGSTEEAQFA
;
A
#
# COMPACT_ATOMS: atom_id res chain seq x y z
N PRO A 1 -45.02 23.37 -23.01
CA PRO A 1 -44.53 22.67 -21.85
C PRO A 1 -42.99 22.54 -21.92
N PRO A 2 -42.27 22.68 -20.81
CA PRO A 2 -40.84 22.48 -20.81
C PRO A 2 -40.52 21.02 -21.21
N PRO A 3 -39.35 20.74 -21.84
CA PRO A 3 -38.95 19.40 -22.17
C PRO A 3 -38.84 18.57 -20.89
N PRO A 4 -39.06 17.23 -20.96
CA PRO A 4 -38.89 16.36 -19.79
C PRO A 4 -37.44 16.38 -19.32
N PRO A 5 -37.19 16.22 -18.01
CA PRO A 5 -35.82 16.13 -17.50
C PRO A 5 -35.08 14.96 -18.13
N PRO A 6 -33.75 15.07 -18.32
CA PRO A 6 -32.96 13.97 -18.85
C PRO A 6 -33.09 12.74 -17.93
N PRO A 7 -32.99 11.52 -18.48
CA PRO A 7 -32.99 10.30 -17.66
C PRO A 7 -31.83 10.33 -16.66
N PRO A 8 -31.99 9.71 -15.48
CA PRO A 8 -30.89 9.59 -14.53
C PRO A 8 -29.69 8.84 -15.18
N PRO A 9 -28.47 9.17 -14.81
CA PRO A 9 -27.31 8.44 -15.30
C PRO A 9 -27.44 6.93 -14.96
N PRO A 10 -26.91 6.06 -15.82
CA PRO A 10 -26.89 4.63 -15.49
C PRO A 10 -26.14 4.40 -14.18
N PRO A 11 -26.52 3.36 -13.40
CA PRO A 11 -25.79 3.01 -12.21
C PRO A 11 -24.31 2.71 -12.57
N PRO A 12 -23.36 3.02 -11.68
CA PRO A 12 -21.97 2.69 -11.92
C PRO A 12 -21.83 1.18 -12.18
N PRO A 13 -20.89 0.76 -13.04
CA PRO A 13 -20.63 -0.65 -13.24
C PRO A 13 -20.27 -1.28 -11.88
N PRO A 14 -20.63 -2.57 -11.65
CA PRO A 14 -20.23 -3.27 -10.44
C PRO A 14 -18.71 -3.20 -10.28
N PRO A 15 -18.18 -3.07 -9.07
CA PRO A 15 -16.75 -3.06 -8.83
C PRO A 15 -16.12 -4.32 -9.46
N PRO A 16 -14.94 -4.20 -10.07
CA PRO A 16 -14.26 -5.36 -10.61
C PRO A 16 -14.07 -6.38 -9.49
N HIS A 17 -14.21 -7.67 -9.82
CA HIS A 17 -14.08 -8.81 -8.89
C HIS A 17 -12.63 -8.96 -8.39
N ILE A 18 -12.12 -7.96 -7.66
CA ILE A 18 -10.75 -7.93 -7.12
C ILE A 18 -10.60 -8.84 -5.90
N PHE A 19 -11.70 -9.30 -5.29
CA PHE A 19 -11.70 -10.04 -4.02
C PHE A 19 -12.53 -11.32 -4.07
N GLN A 20 -12.18 -12.28 -4.94
CA GLN A 20 -12.65 -13.66 -4.75
C GLN A 20 -11.56 -14.47 -4.06
N ALA A 21 -11.84 -14.80 -2.80
CA ALA A 21 -11.02 -15.66 -1.98
C ALA A 21 -11.34 -17.13 -2.31
N GLU A 22 -10.74 -17.67 -3.37
CA GLU A 22 -10.58 -19.11 -3.56
C GLU A 22 -9.51 -19.30 -4.63
N ASP A 23 -8.27 -19.58 -4.22
CA ASP A 23 -7.36 -20.56 -4.79
C ASP A 23 -5.97 -20.39 -4.19
N GLY A 24 -5.32 -21.52 -3.94
CA GLY A 24 -4.13 -21.71 -3.14
C GLY A 24 -2.97 -20.74 -3.39
N ILE A 25 -2.35 -20.40 -2.29
CA ILE A 25 -1.09 -19.68 -2.19
C ILE A 25 -0.03 -20.40 -3.05
N ARG A 26 0.35 -19.79 -4.17
CA ARG A 26 1.61 -20.10 -4.86
C ARG A 26 2.53 -18.93 -4.65
N ASP A 27 3.52 -19.13 -3.80
CA ASP A 27 4.47 -18.11 -3.37
C ASP A 27 5.51 -17.82 -4.45
N GLY A 28 5.25 -16.82 -5.28
CA GLY A 28 6.30 -16.17 -6.06
C GLY A 28 6.52 -14.76 -5.50
N ILE A 29 7.38 -14.63 -4.48
CA ILE A 29 7.60 -13.35 -3.84
C ILE A 29 8.77 -12.64 -4.51
N VAL A 30 8.48 -11.70 -5.39
CA VAL A 30 9.47 -10.70 -5.81
C VAL A 30 9.52 -9.62 -4.74
N ARG A 31 10.56 -9.64 -3.90
CA ARG A 31 10.81 -8.58 -2.93
C ARG A 31 11.40 -7.37 -3.64
N LEU A 32 10.64 -6.29 -3.64
CA LEU A 32 11.12 -4.97 -4.05
C LEU A 32 11.31 -4.09 -2.81
N VAL A 33 12.40 -3.33 -2.81
CA VAL A 33 12.57 -2.23 -1.89
C VAL A 33 11.38 -1.28 -2.09
N GLY A 34 10.62 -1.04 -1.03
CA GLY A 34 9.47 -0.14 -1.06
C GLY A 34 8.09 -0.79 -1.20
N SER A 35 7.99 -2.10 -1.50
CA SER A 35 6.70 -2.78 -1.49
C SER A 35 6.47 -3.51 -0.17
N GLU A 36 5.30 -3.34 0.40
CA GLU A 36 4.86 -4.06 1.59
C GLU A 36 3.88 -5.14 1.17
N MET A 37 4.08 -6.34 1.72
CA MET A 37 3.40 -7.52 1.24
C MET A 37 2.00 -7.67 1.83
N CYS A 38 1.01 -7.65 0.95
CA CYS A 38 -0.25 -8.33 1.13
C CYS A 38 -0.23 -9.65 0.34
N ILE A 39 -1.03 -10.63 0.71
CA ILE A 39 -0.98 -11.98 0.09
C ILE A 39 -1.31 -11.95 -1.42
N ARG A 40 -2.08 -10.95 -1.88
CA ARG A 40 -2.57 -10.83 -3.27
C ARG A 40 -2.42 -9.44 -3.88
N ASP A 41 -1.70 -8.55 -3.22
CA ASP A 41 -1.46 -7.19 -3.68
C ASP A 41 -0.18 -6.63 -3.05
N SER A 42 0.18 -5.42 -3.45
CA SER A 42 1.32 -4.68 -2.87
C SER A 42 0.82 -3.36 -2.34
N TYR A 43 1.06 -3.08 -1.07
CA TYR A 43 0.83 -1.77 -0.49
C TYR A 43 2.11 -0.94 -0.51
N LEU A 44 2.06 0.26 -1.07
CA LEU A 44 3.18 1.20 -1.08
C LEU A 44 2.91 2.33 -0.09
N SER A 45 3.62 2.28 1.03
CA SER A 45 3.51 3.21 2.14
C SER A 45 4.22 4.54 1.86
N GLY A 46 3.54 5.66 2.09
CA GLY A 46 4.14 6.99 2.07
C GLY A 46 5.25 7.14 3.11
N TRP A 47 5.11 6.51 4.28
CA TRP A 47 6.16 6.47 5.30
C TRP A 47 7.47 5.89 4.79
N GLN A 48 7.40 4.74 4.09
CA GLN A 48 8.59 4.11 3.54
C GLN A 48 9.19 4.92 2.40
N VAL A 49 8.34 5.50 1.53
CA VAL A 49 8.80 6.43 0.50
C VAL A 49 9.50 7.63 1.11
N ALA A 50 8.96 8.22 2.19
CA ALA A 50 9.63 9.28 2.92
C ALA A 50 11.00 8.86 3.46
N ALA A 51 11.09 7.65 4.03
CA ALA A 51 12.31 7.17 4.68
C ALA A 51 13.44 6.83 3.70
N ASP A 52 13.16 6.16 2.57
CA ASP A 52 14.22 5.61 1.71
C ASP A 52 13.93 5.61 0.19
N GLY A 53 12.71 5.94 -0.24
CA GLY A 53 12.28 5.79 -1.63
C GLY A 53 11.91 7.08 -2.36
N ASN A 54 12.12 8.26 -1.75
CA ASN A 54 11.69 9.52 -2.34
C ASN A 54 12.68 10.06 -3.40
N THR A 55 12.16 10.89 -4.31
CA THR A 55 12.92 11.49 -5.40
C THR A 55 13.83 12.65 -4.94
N SER A 56 13.72 13.08 -3.70
CA SER A 56 14.62 14.08 -3.09
C SER A 56 15.94 13.46 -2.59
N GLU A 57 16.09 12.15 -2.69
CA GLU A 57 17.32 11.39 -2.34
C GLU A 57 17.80 11.61 -0.89
N THR A 58 16.86 11.84 0.03
CA THR A 58 17.17 12.04 1.45
C THR A 58 16.15 11.37 2.36
N MET A 59 16.48 11.19 3.62
CA MET A 59 15.60 10.59 4.62
C MET A 59 14.69 11.64 5.24
N TYR A 60 13.38 11.42 5.14
CA TYR A 60 12.37 12.27 5.78
C TYR A 60 11.48 11.47 6.74
N PRO A 61 10.94 12.12 7.78
CA PRO A 61 9.77 11.59 8.48
C PRO A 61 8.54 11.65 7.57
N ASP A 62 7.53 10.85 7.89
CA ASP A 62 6.25 10.83 7.18
C ASP A 62 5.41 12.10 7.47
N GLN A 63 5.78 13.20 6.81
CA GLN A 63 5.19 14.54 6.95
C GLN A 63 5.06 15.26 5.59
N SER A 64 4.97 14.51 4.50
CA SER A 64 4.85 15.05 3.12
C SER A 64 5.96 16.08 2.77
N LEU A 65 7.20 15.85 3.26
CA LEU A 65 8.35 16.71 2.98
C LEU A 65 9.01 16.36 1.65
N TYR A 66 8.76 15.20 1.12
CA TYR A 66 9.27 14.75 -0.17
C TYR A 66 8.41 15.27 -1.33
N ALA A 67 8.97 15.24 -2.54
CA ALA A 67 8.27 15.70 -3.73
C ALA A 67 7.07 14.78 -4.07
N TYR A 68 5.97 15.38 -4.52
CA TYR A 68 4.69 14.69 -4.79
C TYR A 68 4.79 13.56 -5.82
N ASP A 69 5.81 13.56 -6.66
CA ASP A 69 6.06 12.54 -7.69
C ASP A 69 6.83 11.32 -7.16
N SER A 70 7.23 11.32 -5.88
CA SER A 70 8.02 10.26 -5.27
C SER A 70 7.27 8.93 -5.24
N VAL A 71 6.01 8.93 -4.76
CA VAL A 71 5.19 7.71 -4.72
C VAL A 71 4.88 7.19 -6.14
N PRO A 72 4.42 8.01 -7.10
CA PRO A 72 4.26 7.58 -8.49
C PRO A 72 5.55 7.01 -9.11
N THR A 73 6.70 7.57 -8.79
CA THR A 73 8.00 7.06 -9.27
C THR A 73 8.30 5.68 -8.70
N MET A 74 8.02 5.44 -7.42
CA MET A 74 8.19 4.14 -6.81
C MET A 74 7.19 3.10 -7.36
N VAL A 75 5.91 3.46 -7.56
CA VAL A 75 4.91 2.60 -8.23
C VAL A 75 5.45 2.14 -9.59
N ARG A 76 5.97 3.07 -10.39
CA ARG A 76 6.54 2.75 -11.72
C ARG A 76 7.74 1.80 -11.60
N ARG A 77 8.59 1.99 -10.60
CA ARG A 77 9.73 1.11 -10.35
C ARG A 77 9.28 -0.31 -10.02
N ILE A 78 8.30 -0.46 -9.13
CA ILE A 78 7.71 -1.75 -8.76
C ILE A 78 7.09 -2.44 -9.99
N LYS A 79 6.22 -1.73 -10.72
CA LYS A 79 5.62 -2.24 -11.96
C LYS A 79 6.67 -2.70 -12.99
N ASN A 80 7.73 -1.93 -13.18
CA ASN A 80 8.79 -2.30 -14.12
C ASN A 80 9.56 -3.55 -13.69
N THR A 81 9.67 -3.80 -12.38
CA THR A 81 10.27 -5.03 -11.87
C THR A 81 9.32 -6.22 -12.10
N PHE A 82 8.02 -6.07 -11.84
CA PHE A 82 7.03 -7.09 -12.20
C PHE A 82 7.10 -7.44 -13.70
N LYS A 83 7.15 -6.42 -14.56
CA LYS A 83 7.32 -6.61 -15.99
C LYS A 83 8.59 -7.37 -16.32
N ARG A 84 9.73 -7.08 -15.68
CA ARG A 84 10.97 -7.79 -15.91
C ARG A 84 10.89 -9.24 -15.44
N ALA A 85 10.29 -9.50 -14.29
CA ALA A 85 10.07 -10.87 -13.80
C ALA A 85 9.21 -11.69 -14.77
N ASP A 86 8.16 -11.08 -15.30
CA ASP A 86 7.30 -11.70 -16.32
C ASP A 86 8.07 -11.99 -17.63
N GLU A 87 8.85 -11.04 -18.13
CA GLU A 87 9.71 -11.24 -19.32
C GLU A 87 10.71 -12.40 -19.13
N ILE A 88 11.27 -12.57 -17.91
CA ILE A 88 12.19 -13.65 -17.58
C ILE A 88 11.47 -15.00 -17.61
N GLN A 89 10.28 -15.13 -17.00
CA GLN A 89 9.53 -16.40 -17.02
C GLN A 89 9.09 -16.78 -18.44
N TRP A 90 8.65 -15.84 -19.26
CA TRP A 90 8.35 -16.07 -20.67
C TRP A 90 9.58 -16.57 -21.44
N GLY A 91 10.77 -16.01 -21.18
CA GLY A 91 12.04 -16.49 -21.74
C GLY A 91 12.37 -17.92 -21.36
N ARG A 92 11.92 -18.36 -20.19
CA ARG A 92 12.07 -19.75 -19.70
C ARG A 92 11.00 -20.70 -20.26
N GLY A 93 10.02 -20.21 -21.03
CA GLY A 93 8.92 -20.98 -21.59
C GLY A 93 7.72 -21.14 -20.67
N ASN A 94 7.70 -20.43 -19.53
CA ASN A 94 6.57 -20.44 -18.61
C ASN A 94 5.54 -19.41 -19.07
N ASP A 95 4.55 -19.85 -19.83
CA ASP A 95 3.41 -19.07 -20.27
C ASP A 95 2.19 -19.34 -19.36
N PRO A 96 1.06 -18.62 -19.55
CA PRO A 96 -0.14 -18.78 -18.70
C PRO A 96 -0.74 -20.20 -18.67
N ASP A 97 -0.40 -21.06 -19.64
CA ASP A 97 -0.83 -22.46 -19.67
C ASP A 97 0.15 -23.40 -18.92
N SER A 98 1.28 -22.90 -18.47
CA SER A 98 2.29 -23.63 -17.69
C SER A 98 1.89 -23.74 -16.21
N GLU A 99 2.13 -24.90 -15.58
CA GLU A 99 1.96 -25.08 -14.14
C GLU A 99 2.91 -24.21 -13.29
N GLU A 100 4.01 -23.76 -13.87
CA GLU A 100 5.05 -22.94 -13.23
C GLU A 100 4.80 -21.43 -13.45
N PHE A 101 3.76 -21.06 -14.18
CA PHE A 101 3.45 -19.66 -14.44
C PHE A 101 3.09 -18.92 -13.14
N ILE A 102 3.67 -17.74 -12.98
CA ILE A 102 3.38 -16.81 -11.86
C ILE A 102 2.82 -15.52 -12.45
N ASP A 103 1.63 -15.11 -12.03
CA ASP A 103 1.14 -13.77 -12.34
C ASP A 103 1.86 -12.75 -11.43
N TYR A 104 2.87 -12.09 -12.00
CA TYR A 104 3.65 -11.07 -11.29
C TYR A 104 2.93 -9.72 -11.19
N PHE A 105 1.85 -9.49 -12.00
CA PHE A 105 1.18 -8.19 -12.04
C PHE A 105 0.18 -8.01 -10.91
N LEU A 106 0.65 -8.15 -9.68
CA LEU A 106 -0.16 -7.90 -8.49
C LEU A 106 -0.62 -6.43 -8.44
N PRO A 107 -1.88 -6.16 -8.02
CA PRO A 107 -2.36 -4.80 -7.83
C PRO A 107 -1.49 -4.02 -6.84
N ILE A 108 -1.14 -2.77 -7.19
CA ILE A 108 -0.41 -1.86 -6.31
C ILE A 108 -1.38 -0.83 -5.76
N VAL A 109 -1.54 -0.81 -4.43
CA VAL A 109 -2.27 0.24 -3.71
C VAL A 109 -1.26 1.23 -3.15
N ALA A 110 -1.41 2.51 -3.50
CA ALA A 110 -0.41 3.54 -3.24
C ALA A 110 -0.93 4.65 -2.33
N ASP A 111 -0.05 5.21 -1.53
CA ASP A 111 -0.28 6.32 -0.60
C ASP A 111 -0.22 7.65 -1.35
N ALA A 112 -1.33 8.40 -1.37
CA ALA A 112 -1.36 9.77 -1.88
C ALA A 112 -1.28 10.81 -0.76
N GLU A 113 -1.00 10.40 0.47
CA GLU A 113 -0.93 11.31 1.59
C GLU A 113 -2.24 12.14 1.73
N ALA A 114 -2.14 13.40 2.09
CA ALA A 114 -3.25 14.35 2.07
C ALA A 114 -3.47 15.01 0.69
N GLY A 115 -2.89 14.46 -0.40
CA GLY A 115 -3.03 14.98 -1.76
C GLY A 115 -2.06 16.10 -2.11
N PHE A 116 -1.05 16.39 -1.28
CA PHE A 116 -0.02 17.43 -1.49
C PHE A 116 -0.56 18.85 -1.79
N GLY A 117 -1.79 19.13 -1.42
CA GLY A 117 -2.40 20.43 -1.60
C GLY A 117 -3.93 20.38 -1.66
N GLY A 118 -4.53 21.16 -2.57
CA GLY A 118 -5.97 21.22 -2.78
C GLY A 118 -6.46 20.18 -3.81
N VAL A 119 -7.70 20.37 -4.26
CA VAL A 119 -8.39 19.43 -5.17
C VAL A 119 -7.70 19.24 -6.52
N LEU A 120 -7.07 20.27 -7.07
CA LEU A 120 -6.32 20.14 -8.32
C LEU A 120 -5.03 19.36 -8.14
N ASN A 121 -4.37 19.48 -6.97
CA ASN A 121 -3.21 18.65 -6.64
C ASN A 121 -3.61 17.17 -6.51
N ALA A 122 -4.75 16.88 -5.87
CA ALA A 122 -5.28 15.52 -5.75
C ALA A 122 -5.61 14.91 -7.13
N PHE A 123 -6.22 15.70 -8.04
CA PHE A 123 -6.50 15.29 -9.41
C PHE A 123 -5.22 14.92 -10.19
N GLU A 124 -4.23 15.80 -10.18
CA GLU A 124 -2.96 15.58 -10.87
C GLU A 124 -2.15 14.43 -10.25
N LEU A 125 -2.15 14.32 -8.92
CA LEU A 125 -1.48 13.20 -8.24
C LEU A 125 -2.12 11.86 -8.62
N MET A 126 -3.46 11.78 -8.61
CA MET A 126 -4.18 10.58 -9.04
C MET A 126 -3.87 10.22 -10.50
N THR A 127 -3.84 11.22 -11.40
CA THR A 127 -3.43 11.04 -12.80
C THR A 127 -2.01 10.46 -12.89
N ASN A 128 -1.06 10.96 -12.10
CA ASN A 128 0.31 10.45 -12.05
C ASN A 128 0.39 9.01 -11.49
N MET A 129 -0.41 8.70 -10.45
CA MET A 129 -0.49 7.34 -9.89
C MET A 129 -1.01 6.32 -10.92
N ILE A 130 -2.07 6.67 -11.64
CA ILE A 130 -2.65 5.83 -12.71
C ILE A 130 -1.62 5.60 -13.84
N ASN A 131 -0.97 6.65 -14.31
CA ASN A 131 0.09 6.56 -15.33
C ASN A 131 1.28 5.70 -14.86
N ALA A 132 1.59 5.72 -13.59
CA ALA A 132 2.63 4.87 -12.99
C ALA A 132 2.21 3.40 -12.93
N GLY A 133 0.91 3.11 -12.82
CA GLY A 133 0.34 1.76 -12.78
C GLY A 133 -0.26 1.37 -11.45
N ALA A 134 -0.63 2.34 -10.59
CA ALA A 134 -1.37 2.06 -9.37
C ALA A 134 -2.77 1.51 -9.69
N ALA A 135 -3.16 0.44 -9.01
CA ALA A 135 -4.49 -0.16 -9.10
C ALA A 135 -5.47 0.45 -8.07
N GLY A 136 -4.94 0.94 -6.97
CA GLY A 136 -5.69 1.66 -5.95
C GLY A 136 -4.86 2.80 -5.36
N VAL A 137 -5.54 3.85 -4.88
CA VAL A 137 -4.88 5.02 -4.27
C VAL A 137 -5.71 5.48 -3.08
N HIS A 138 -5.06 5.70 -1.94
CA HIS A 138 -5.75 6.28 -0.80
C HIS A 138 -5.36 7.74 -0.57
N PHE A 139 -6.35 8.51 -0.11
CA PHE A 139 -6.21 9.91 0.30
C PHE A 139 -6.69 10.06 1.74
N GLU A 140 -5.97 10.84 2.54
CA GLU A 140 -6.33 11.11 3.92
C GLU A 140 -6.85 12.54 4.12
N ASP A 141 -7.64 12.74 5.18
CA ASP A 141 -8.34 13.97 5.48
C ASP A 141 -7.53 15.00 6.30
N GLN A 142 -6.21 14.86 6.30
CA GLN A 142 -5.33 15.81 6.96
C GLN A 142 -5.06 17.07 6.10
N LEU A 143 -4.69 18.17 6.77
CA LEU A 143 -4.15 19.35 6.11
C LEU A 143 -2.75 19.04 5.56
N ALA A 144 -2.60 19.06 4.25
CA ALA A 144 -1.35 18.69 3.56
C ALA A 144 -0.12 19.48 4.05
N ALA A 145 -0.28 20.76 4.36
CA ALA A 145 0.83 21.63 4.80
C ALA A 145 1.43 21.25 6.15
N VAL A 146 0.72 20.50 7.00
CA VAL A 146 1.18 20.07 8.32
C VAL A 146 0.91 18.58 8.58
N LYS A 147 0.80 17.79 7.51
CA LYS A 147 0.54 16.35 7.56
C LYS A 147 1.48 15.62 8.52
N LYS A 148 0.94 14.64 9.22
CA LYS A 148 1.66 13.75 10.12
C LYS A 148 1.31 12.28 9.80
N CYS A 149 2.25 11.38 10.03
CA CYS A 149 1.94 9.95 10.08
C CYS A 149 0.76 9.69 11.03
N GLY A 150 -0.09 8.73 10.69
CA GLY A 150 -1.29 8.41 11.45
C GLY A 150 -1.08 8.15 12.94
N HIS A 151 0.12 7.68 13.32
CA HIS A 151 0.50 7.38 14.72
C HIS A 151 1.22 8.54 15.41
N MET A 152 1.38 9.68 14.76
CA MET A 152 1.99 10.89 15.36
C MET A 152 0.92 11.83 15.90
N GLY A 153 1.32 12.68 16.87
CA GLY A 153 0.49 13.76 17.38
C GLY A 153 0.48 14.97 16.45
N GLY A 154 -0.42 15.92 16.73
CA GLY A 154 -0.49 17.20 16.02
C GLY A 154 -1.13 17.14 14.63
N LYS A 155 -1.90 16.11 14.35
CA LYS A 155 -2.71 15.99 13.13
C LYS A 155 -3.79 17.06 13.09
N VAL A 156 -3.94 17.70 11.92
CA VAL A 156 -4.95 18.72 11.64
C VAL A 156 -5.84 18.22 10.53
N LEU A 157 -7.13 18.05 10.79
CA LEU A 157 -8.12 17.68 9.78
C LEU A 157 -8.48 18.89 8.90
N VAL A 158 -8.81 18.62 7.64
CA VAL A 158 -9.55 19.56 6.81
C VAL A 158 -11.07 19.36 7.03
N PRO A 159 -11.94 20.33 6.68
CA PRO A 159 -13.38 20.09 6.72
C PRO A 159 -13.77 18.84 5.94
N THR A 160 -14.78 18.11 6.42
CA THR A 160 -15.28 16.90 5.77
C THR A 160 -15.58 17.12 4.28
N SER A 161 -16.20 18.24 3.93
CA SER A 161 -16.49 18.60 2.53
C SER A 161 -15.23 18.82 1.69
N GLU A 162 -14.14 19.34 2.26
CA GLU A 162 -12.87 19.47 1.53
C GLU A 162 -12.26 18.10 1.25
N ALA A 163 -12.28 17.18 2.21
CA ALA A 163 -11.83 15.81 2.01
C ALA A 163 -12.66 15.10 0.93
N VAL A 164 -14.00 15.23 0.98
CA VAL A 164 -14.91 14.73 -0.07
C VAL A 164 -14.55 15.29 -1.45
N GLN A 165 -14.26 16.58 -1.56
CA GLN A 165 -13.86 17.19 -2.84
C GLN A 165 -12.54 16.58 -3.38
N LYS A 166 -11.59 16.22 -2.52
CA LYS A 166 -10.36 15.52 -2.94
C LYS A 166 -10.67 14.10 -3.45
N LEU A 167 -11.57 13.37 -2.80
CA LEU A 167 -12.04 12.06 -3.27
C LEU A 167 -12.74 12.16 -4.62
N ILE A 168 -13.61 13.16 -4.80
CA ILE A 168 -14.25 13.45 -6.09
C ILE A 168 -13.20 13.76 -7.16
N ALA A 169 -12.17 14.55 -6.83
CA ALA A 169 -11.10 14.89 -7.76
C ALA A 169 -10.30 13.63 -8.19
N ALA A 170 -10.02 12.73 -7.24
CA ALA A 170 -9.38 11.46 -7.53
C ALA A 170 -10.24 10.55 -8.43
N ARG A 171 -11.53 10.40 -8.12
CA ARG A 171 -12.48 9.65 -8.95
C ARG A 171 -12.58 10.25 -10.35
N PHE A 172 -12.70 11.57 -10.44
CA PHE A 172 -12.79 12.28 -11.71
C PHE A 172 -11.52 12.07 -12.58
N ALA A 173 -10.34 12.04 -11.98
CA ALA A 173 -9.11 11.70 -12.70
C ALA A 173 -9.17 10.28 -13.30
N ALA A 174 -9.64 9.30 -12.52
CA ALA A 174 -9.82 7.93 -12.99
C ALA A 174 -10.84 7.86 -14.16
N ASP A 175 -11.96 8.57 -14.04
CA ASP A 175 -13.01 8.63 -15.07
C ASP A 175 -12.50 9.27 -16.36
N VAL A 176 -11.76 10.39 -16.27
CA VAL A 176 -11.15 11.07 -17.43
C VAL A 176 -10.16 10.17 -18.14
N MET A 177 -9.40 9.39 -17.41
CA MET A 177 -8.43 8.45 -17.97
C MET A 177 -9.06 7.14 -18.45
N GLY A 178 -10.31 6.86 -18.09
CA GLY A 178 -11.01 5.62 -18.44
C GLY A 178 -10.44 4.38 -17.74
N VAL A 179 -9.88 4.53 -16.54
CA VAL A 179 -9.26 3.44 -15.77
C VAL A 179 -10.04 3.24 -14.46
N PRO A 180 -10.49 2.01 -14.13
CA PRO A 180 -11.27 1.74 -12.93
C PRO A 180 -10.37 1.65 -11.68
N THR A 181 -9.56 2.67 -11.43
CA THR A 181 -8.67 2.72 -10.27
C THR A 181 -9.48 2.87 -8.99
N ILE A 182 -9.18 2.03 -8.02
CA ILE A 182 -9.83 2.03 -6.71
C ILE A 182 -9.46 3.28 -5.91
N VAL A 183 -10.45 3.97 -5.37
CA VAL A 183 -10.26 5.11 -4.46
C VAL A 183 -10.55 4.68 -3.04
N LEU A 184 -9.55 4.82 -2.15
CA LEU A 184 -9.70 4.57 -0.73
C LEU A 184 -9.73 5.91 0.02
N ALA A 185 -10.73 6.10 0.86
CA ALA A 185 -10.81 7.24 1.76
C ALA A 185 -10.26 6.86 3.13
N ARG A 186 -9.24 7.58 3.60
CA ARG A 186 -8.71 7.43 4.96
C ARG A 186 -9.16 8.61 5.83
N THR A 187 -9.63 8.31 7.04
CA THR A 187 -9.80 9.32 8.09
C THR A 187 -8.82 9.13 9.23
N ASP A 188 -8.25 10.21 9.69
CA ASP A 188 -7.39 10.29 10.88
C ASP A 188 -8.13 10.81 12.12
N ALA A 189 -9.45 10.89 12.07
CA ALA A 189 -10.30 11.49 13.09
C ALA A 189 -10.30 10.75 14.44
N GLU A 190 -9.86 9.48 14.47
CA GLU A 190 -9.69 8.74 15.75
C GLU A 190 -8.75 9.46 16.69
N ALA A 191 -7.65 10.02 16.19
CA ALA A 191 -6.62 10.64 17.02
C ALA A 191 -6.40 12.15 16.74
N ALA A 192 -6.94 12.69 15.66
CA ALA A 192 -6.75 14.10 15.30
C ALA A 192 -7.66 14.99 16.14
N ASN A 193 -7.08 15.95 16.85
CA ASN A 193 -7.80 16.87 17.73
C ASN A 193 -7.79 18.33 17.27
N LEU A 194 -7.40 18.57 16.00
CA LEU A 194 -7.40 19.89 15.37
C LEU A 194 -8.10 19.83 14.02
N LEU A 195 -8.77 20.95 13.66
CA LEU A 195 -9.51 21.13 12.41
C LEU A 195 -9.23 22.52 11.87
N THR A 196 -9.09 22.67 10.55
CA THR A 196 -8.79 23.97 9.92
C THR A 196 -9.95 24.94 9.99
N SER A 197 -11.20 24.48 9.83
CA SER A 197 -12.41 25.32 9.81
C SER A 197 -13.64 24.53 10.26
N ASP A 198 -14.56 25.20 10.94
CA ASP A 198 -15.85 24.70 11.39
C ASP A 198 -16.99 24.98 10.39
N VAL A 199 -16.65 25.22 9.14
CA VAL A 199 -17.63 25.58 8.10
C VAL A 199 -18.60 24.44 7.77
N ASP A 200 -18.18 23.20 7.95
CA ASP A 200 -18.94 22.00 7.61
C ASP A 200 -19.84 21.56 8.77
N ASP A 201 -21.12 21.33 8.47
CA ASP A 201 -22.11 20.89 9.47
C ASP A 201 -21.77 19.50 10.04
N ASN A 202 -21.08 18.65 9.29
CA ASN A 202 -20.63 17.33 9.74
C ASN A 202 -19.56 17.42 10.84
N ASP A 203 -18.76 18.50 10.84
CA ASP A 203 -17.66 18.69 11.79
C ASP A 203 -18.06 19.49 13.03
N LYS A 204 -19.08 20.35 12.91
CA LYS A 204 -19.53 21.24 14.01
C LYS A 204 -19.82 20.54 15.33
N PRO A 205 -20.48 19.35 15.36
CA PRO A 205 -20.76 18.65 16.63
C PRO A 205 -19.51 18.27 17.42
N PHE A 206 -18.36 18.17 16.76
CA PHE A 206 -17.10 17.80 17.36
C PHE A 206 -16.24 18.99 17.79
N CYS A 207 -16.59 20.23 17.35
CA CYS A 207 -15.85 21.43 17.72
C CYS A 207 -16.08 21.81 19.17
N SER A 208 -15.01 22.02 19.95
CA SER A 208 -15.09 22.44 21.36
C SER A 208 -15.39 23.93 21.54
N GLY A 209 -15.27 24.72 20.50
CA GLY A 209 -15.30 26.19 20.55
C GLY A 209 -13.94 26.83 20.87
N GLU A 210 -12.94 26.06 21.26
CA GLU A 210 -11.60 26.54 21.52
C GLU A 210 -10.72 26.52 20.26
N ARG A 211 -9.65 27.31 20.25
CA ARG A 211 -8.65 27.35 19.18
C ARG A 211 -7.23 27.12 19.69
N SER A 212 -6.38 26.57 18.81
CA SER A 212 -4.94 26.50 19.04
C SER A 212 -4.27 27.88 18.84
N SER A 213 -2.98 27.97 19.14
CA SER A 213 -2.16 29.18 18.90
C SER A 213 -2.10 29.58 17.43
N GLU A 214 -2.18 28.59 16.53
CA GLU A 214 -2.19 28.81 15.07
C GLU A 214 -3.59 29.16 14.53
N GLY A 215 -4.62 29.08 15.39
CA GLY A 215 -5.99 29.39 15.04
C GLY A 215 -6.81 28.19 14.58
N PHE A 216 -6.30 26.97 14.61
CA PHE A 216 -7.07 25.76 14.34
C PHE A 216 -8.14 25.52 15.39
N TYR A 217 -9.29 25.02 14.99
CA TYR A 217 -10.34 24.60 15.91
C TYR A 217 -9.92 23.33 16.66
N ARG A 218 -10.18 23.29 17.97
CA ARG A 218 -10.03 22.05 18.75
C ARG A 218 -11.28 21.21 18.57
N VAL A 219 -11.09 19.92 18.27
CA VAL A 219 -12.17 18.96 18.07
C VAL A 219 -12.05 17.79 19.04
N LYS A 220 -13.20 17.20 19.38
CA LYS A 220 -13.28 15.92 20.10
C LYS A 220 -13.02 14.80 19.10
N ASN A 221 -11.88 14.16 19.21
CA ASN A 221 -11.50 13.01 18.40
C ASN A 221 -12.17 11.71 18.89
N GLY A 222 -11.97 10.62 18.16
CA GLY A 222 -12.43 9.28 18.52
C GLY A 222 -13.45 8.69 17.56
N LEU A 223 -14.07 7.59 17.97
CA LEU A 223 -14.96 6.77 17.15
C LEU A 223 -16.12 7.55 16.53
N GLU A 224 -16.80 8.39 17.30
CA GLU A 224 -17.97 9.14 16.81
C GLU A 224 -17.60 10.07 15.64
N GLN A 225 -16.46 10.79 15.74
CA GLN A 225 -15.97 11.64 14.66
C GLN A 225 -15.50 10.82 13.47
N ALA A 226 -14.82 9.69 13.70
CA ALA A 226 -14.38 8.77 12.64
C ALA A 226 -15.58 8.19 11.87
N ILE A 227 -16.64 7.75 12.56
CA ILE A 227 -17.88 7.27 11.94
C ILE A 227 -18.54 8.36 11.10
N SER A 228 -18.70 9.58 11.66
CA SER A 228 -19.32 10.70 10.95
C SER A 228 -18.61 10.99 9.62
N ARG A 229 -17.28 10.98 9.62
CA ARG A 229 -16.47 11.17 8.41
C ARG A 229 -16.52 9.96 7.48
N GLY A 230 -16.44 8.74 8.02
CA GLY A 230 -16.55 7.51 7.24
C GLY A 230 -17.84 7.44 6.44
N LEU A 231 -18.98 7.78 7.08
CA LEU A 231 -20.29 7.87 6.41
C LEU A 231 -20.30 8.93 5.29
N ALA A 232 -19.68 10.09 5.54
CA ALA A 232 -19.58 11.14 4.53
C ALA A 232 -18.70 10.75 3.33
N TYR A 233 -17.72 9.88 3.51
CA TYR A 233 -16.79 9.42 2.45
C TYR A 233 -17.32 8.24 1.64
N SER A 234 -18.16 7.40 2.24
CA SER A 234 -18.69 6.16 1.63
C SER A 234 -19.30 6.38 0.23
N PRO A 235 -20.05 7.45 -0.08
CA PRO A 235 -20.57 7.67 -1.43
C PRO A 235 -19.51 7.95 -2.50
N TYR A 236 -18.27 8.27 -2.10
CA TYR A 236 -17.22 8.78 -3.00
C TYR A 236 -15.99 7.88 -3.06
N ALA A 237 -15.94 6.82 -2.25
CA ALA A 237 -14.82 5.91 -2.16
C ALA A 237 -15.27 4.46 -2.31
N ASP A 238 -14.43 3.63 -2.93
CA ASP A 238 -14.67 2.18 -3.03
C ASP A 238 -14.42 1.49 -1.69
N LEU A 239 -13.45 2.00 -0.93
CA LEU A 239 -13.14 1.54 0.43
C LEU A 239 -13.01 2.71 1.39
N VAL A 240 -13.40 2.48 2.63
CA VAL A 240 -13.22 3.44 3.73
C VAL A 240 -12.27 2.84 4.78
N TRP A 241 -11.35 3.66 5.25
CA TRP A 241 -10.34 3.30 6.24
C TRP A 241 -10.30 4.35 7.37
N CYS A 242 -10.45 3.89 8.60
CA CYS A 242 -10.15 4.68 9.79
C CYS A 242 -8.77 4.29 10.32
N GLU A 243 -7.82 5.23 10.34
CA GLU A 243 -6.52 5.01 10.98
C GLU A 243 -6.70 4.96 12.50
N THR A 244 -6.12 3.94 13.15
CA THR A 244 -6.23 3.71 14.59
C THR A 244 -4.87 3.69 15.28
N GLY A 245 -4.85 3.96 16.58
CA GLY A 245 -3.62 3.97 17.37
C GLY A 245 -3.27 2.63 18.04
N THR A 246 -4.22 1.70 18.10
CA THR A 246 -4.07 0.38 18.75
C THR A 246 -4.88 -0.68 18.00
N PRO A 247 -4.51 -1.98 18.12
CA PRO A 247 -5.28 -3.07 17.53
C PRO A 247 -6.51 -3.36 18.43
N ASP A 248 -7.62 -2.72 18.13
CA ASP A 248 -8.89 -2.84 18.87
C ASP A 248 -10.01 -3.35 17.95
N ILE A 249 -10.35 -4.63 18.12
CA ILE A 249 -11.42 -5.27 17.33
C ILE A 249 -12.81 -4.75 17.73
N GLY A 250 -12.98 -4.24 18.96
CA GLY A 250 -14.21 -3.61 19.43
C GLY A 250 -14.47 -2.31 18.68
N PHE A 251 -13.47 -1.44 18.62
CA PHE A 251 -13.51 -0.20 17.83
C PHE A 251 -13.79 -0.50 16.35
N ALA A 252 -13.07 -1.47 15.77
CA ALA A 252 -13.26 -1.86 14.38
C ALA A 252 -14.69 -2.35 14.10
N ARG A 253 -15.26 -3.13 15.03
CA ARG A 253 -16.64 -3.62 14.94
C ARG A 253 -17.66 -2.48 14.98
N GLU A 254 -17.54 -1.57 15.94
CA GLU A 254 -18.48 -0.45 16.06
C GLU A 254 -18.41 0.48 14.84
N PHE A 255 -17.21 0.75 14.32
CA PHE A 255 -17.02 1.51 13.09
C PHE A 255 -17.67 0.80 11.89
N ALA A 256 -17.38 -0.47 11.67
CA ALA A 256 -17.94 -1.25 10.57
C ALA A 256 -19.47 -1.34 10.63
N GLN A 257 -20.04 -1.61 11.81
CA GLN A 257 -21.50 -1.67 12.00
C GLN A 257 -22.18 -0.34 11.68
N ALA A 258 -21.60 0.78 12.07
CA ALA A 258 -22.13 2.09 11.77
C ALA A 258 -22.11 2.41 10.27
N ILE A 259 -21.01 2.07 9.59
CA ILE A 259 -20.93 2.27 8.12
C ILE A 259 -21.93 1.35 7.40
N HIS A 260 -21.97 0.08 7.73
CA HIS A 260 -22.83 -0.91 7.05
C HIS A 260 -24.31 -0.73 7.35
N ALA A 261 -24.68 -0.01 8.42
CA ALA A 261 -26.07 0.35 8.69
C ALA A 261 -26.66 1.26 7.61
N GLU A 262 -25.85 2.14 7.01
CA GLU A 262 -26.25 3.06 5.94
C GLU A 262 -25.77 2.60 4.55
N TYR A 263 -24.59 1.98 4.48
CA TYR A 263 -23.95 1.50 3.26
C TYR A 263 -23.57 0.01 3.39
N PRO A 264 -24.53 -0.92 3.26
CA PRO A 264 -24.33 -2.34 3.55
C PRO A 264 -23.21 -3.01 2.73
N ASP A 265 -22.97 -2.54 1.52
CA ASP A 265 -21.98 -3.08 0.59
C ASP A 265 -20.62 -2.34 0.63
N GLN A 266 -20.46 -1.35 1.53
CA GLN A 266 -19.23 -0.58 1.61
C GLN A 266 -18.07 -1.46 2.05
N LEU A 267 -17.03 -1.53 1.23
CA LEU A 267 -15.79 -2.22 1.59
C LEU A 267 -14.99 -1.37 2.58
N LEU A 268 -14.33 -2.05 3.52
CA LEU A 268 -13.51 -1.42 4.54
C LEU A 268 -12.05 -1.87 4.43
N SER A 269 -11.13 -1.00 4.85
CA SER A 269 -9.69 -1.28 4.91
C SER A 269 -9.17 -1.13 6.34
N TYR A 270 -8.14 -1.91 6.69
CA TYR A 270 -7.49 -1.86 7.99
C TYR A 270 -5.98 -1.93 7.88
N ASN A 271 -5.30 -1.02 8.59
CA ASN A 271 -3.86 -1.04 8.75
C ASN A 271 -3.48 -1.86 9.98
N CYS A 272 -2.96 -3.07 9.77
CA CYS A 272 -2.33 -3.90 10.82
C CYS A 272 -0.93 -3.36 11.15
N SER A 273 -0.86 -2.15 11.69
CA SER A 273 0.37 -1.38 11.79
C SER A 273 1.44 -2.00 12.69
N PRO A 274 2.72 -2.01 12.28
CA PRO A 274 3.85 -2.29 13.18
C PRO A 274 4.04 -1.25 14.30
N SER A 275 3.41 -0.08 14.19
CA SER A 275 3.38 0.92 15.27
C SER A 275 2.56 0.45 16.48
N PHE A 276 1.72 -0.57 16.29
CA PHE A 276 1.02 -1.19 17.40
C PHE A 276 1.98 -2.09 18.18
N ASN A 277 1.92 -2.03 19.50
CA ASN A 277 2.55 -3.07 20.32
C ASN A 277 1.56 -4.24 20.49
N TRP A 278 1.52 -5.13 19.49
CA TRP A 278 0.57 -6.24 19.42
C TRP A 278 0.53 -7.08 20.70
N LYS A 279 1.69 -7.53 21.18
CA LYS A 279 1.82 -8.38 22.37
C LYS A 279 1.45 -7.67 23.68
N LYS A 280 1.54 -6.33 23.72
CA LYS A 280 1.10 -5.54 24.89
C LYS A 280 -0.42 -5.44 24.95
N ASN A 281 -1.08 -5.40 23.80
CA ASN A 281 -2.51 -5.14 23.71
C ASN A 281 -3.35 -6.42 23.60
N LEU A 282 -2.79 -7.50 23.00
CA LEU A 282 -3.53 -8.71 22.66
C LEU A 282 -2.78 -9.97 23.10
N SER A 283 -3.54 -11.02 23.45
CA SER A 283 -3.02 -12.38 23.64
C SER A 283 -2.67 -13.02 22.29
N ASP A 284 -1.89 -14.11 22.32
CA ASP A 284 -1.49 -14.85 21.12
C ASP A 284 -2.68 -15.37 20.32
N SER A 285 -3.73 -15.83 21.00
CA SER A 285 -4.95 -16.28 20.32
C SER A 285 -5.69 -15.14 19.63
N GLN A 286 -5.76 -13.96 20.25
CA GLN A 286 -6.38 -12.79 19.64
C GLN A 286 -5.56 -12.26 18.45
N ILE A 287 -4.22 -12.28 18.54
CA ILE A 287 -3.37 -11.91 17.41
C ILE A 287 -3.60 -12.89 16.25
N ALA A 288 -3.71 -14.19 16.51
CA ALA A 288 -3.89 -15.20 15.49
C ALA A 288 -5.25 -15.09 14.77
N SER A 289 -6.33 -14.69 15.46
CA SER A 289 -7.67 -14.54 14.87
C SER A 289 -7.97 -13.14 14.35
N PHE A 290 -7.13 -12.14 14.63
CA PHE A 290 -7.43 -10.72 14.42
C PHE A 290 -7.83 -10.38 13.00
N GLN A 291 -7.09 -10.87 12.02
CA GLN A 291 -7.34 -10.59 10.60
C GLN A 291 -8.59 -11.30 10.07
N GLU A 292 -8.89 -12.49 10.58
CA GLU A 292 -10.13 -13.23 10.26
C GLU A 292 -11.34 -12.48 10.82
N GLU A 293 -11.29 -12.06 12.09
CA GLU A 293 -12.35 -11.27 12.70
C GLU A 293 -12.59 -9.94 11.97
N LEU A 294 -11.54 -9.25 11.53
CA LEU A 294 -11.66 -8.06 10.68
C LEU A 294 -12.35 -8.39 9.35
N SER A 295 -11.97 -9.49 8.71
CA SER A 295 -12.58 -9.92 7.44
C SER A 295 -14.08 -10.16 7.59
N ASP A 296 -14.51 -10.81 8.68
CA ASP A 296 -15.92 -11.06 8.99
C ASP A 296 -16.71 -9.76 9.23
N LEU A 297 -16.04 -8.72 9.71
CA LEU A 297 -16.61 -7.38 9.89
C LEU A 297 -16.67 -6.55 8.59
N GLY A 298 -16.17 -7.07 7.46
CA GLY A 298 -16.20 -6.35 6.17
C GLY A 298 -14.90 -5.61 5.82
N TYR A 299 -13.85 -5.74 6.60
CA TYR A 299 -12.52 -5.22 6.26
C TYR A 299 -11.87 -6.15 5.22
N LYS A 300 -12.18 -5.94 3.95
CA LYS A 300 -11.74 -6.81 2.85
C LYS A 300 -10.34 -6.49 2.33
N TYR A 301 -9.82 -5.32 2.65
CA TYR A 301 -8.44 -4.95 2.38
C TYR A 301 -7.69 -4.72 3.69
N GLN A 302 -6.73 -5.58 3.99
CA GLN A 302 -5.93 -5.54 5.21
C GLN A 302 -4.46 -5.59 4.83
N PHE A 303 -3.66 -4.71 5.38
CA PHE A 303 -2.24 -4.60 5.06
C PHE A 303 -1.40 -4.35 6.31
N ILE A 304 -0.13 -4.73 6.25
CA ILE A 304 0.85 -4.49 7.31
C ILE A 304 1.83 -3.46 6.80
N THR A 305 1.60 -2.20 7.13
CA THR A 305 2.55 -1.14 6.78
C THR A 305 3.93 -1.41 7.35
N LEU A 306 5.00 -1.07 6.60
CA LEU A 306 6.39 -1.16 7.04
C LEU A 306 6.89 -2.59 7.33
N ALA A 307 6.12 -3.65 7.04
CA ALA A 307 6.56 -5.02 7.33
C ALA A 307 7.90 -5.33 6.65
N GLY A 308 8.01 -5.02 5.37
CA GLY A 308 9.22 -5.29 4.58
C GLY A 308 10.46 -4.56 5.11
N ILE A 309 10.31 -3.27 5.44
CA ILE A 309 11.45 -2.48 5.93
C ILE A 309 11.87 -2.92 7.34
N HIS A 310 10.93 -3.28 8.23
CA HIS A 310 11.26 -3.82 9.55
C HIS A 310 12.01 -5.15 9.47
N VAL A 311 11.58 -6.06 8.59
CA VAL A 311 12.28 -7.33 8.35
C VAL A 311 13.70 -7.07 7.84
N ASN A 312 13.87 -6.15 6.89
CA ASN A 312 15.16 -5.78 6.34
C ASN A 312 16.08 -5.15 7.41
N TRP A 313 15.60 -4.18 8.17
CA TRP A 313 16.38 -3.53 9.24
C TRP A 313 16.82 -4.53 10.32
N TYR A 314 15.91 -5.37 10.79
CA TYR A 314 16.21 -6.33 11.84
C TYR A 314 17.25 -7.36 11.38
N ASN A 315 17.08 -7.95 10.20
CA ASN A 315 18.04 -8.93 9.68
C ASN A 315 19.40 -8.29 9.40
N THR A 316 19.42 -7.08 8.83
CA THR A 316 20.67 -6.34 8.59
C THR A 316 21.37 -5.99 9.91
N PHE A 317 20.61 -5.58 10.94
CA PHE A 317 21.18 -5.33 12.27
C PHE A 317 21.78 -6.59 12.87
N GLN A 318 21.08 -7.73 12.84
CA GLN A 318 21.57 -9.00 13.36
C GLN A 318 22.87 -9.42 12.69
N PHE A 319 22.91 -9.34 11.37
CA PHE A 319 24.11 -9.65 10.61
C PHE A 319 25.28 -8.71 10.94
N ALA A 320 25.05 -7.40 10.95
CA ALA A 320 26.08 -6.42 11.26
C ALA A 320 26.61 -6.58 12.70
N HIS A 321 25.74 -6.87 13.65
CA HIS A 321 26.11 -7.12 15.04
C HIS A 321 27.01 -8.35 15.18
N ALA A 322 26.61 -9.47 14.61
CA ALA A 322 27.39 -10.71 14.64
C ALA A 322 28.75 -10.55 13.91
N TYR A 323 28.76 -9.85 12.78
CA TYR A 323 29.97 -9.53 12.04
C TYR A 323 30.95 -8.74 12.89
N ALA A 324 30.47 -7.72 13.63
CA ALA A 324 31.28 -6.92 14.54
C ALA A 324 31.83 -7.73 15.74
N GLN A 325 31.17 -8.84 16.13
CA GLN A 325 31.65 -9.76 17.17
C GLN A 325 32.63 -10.82 16.63
N GLY A 326 32.98 -10.79 15.34
CA GLY A 326 33.92 -11.70 14.72
C GLY A 326 33.29 -13.00 14.21
N GLU A 327 31.98 -13.15 14.21
CA GLU A 327 31.31 -14.34 13.66
C GLU A 327 31.21 -14.33 12.14
N GLY A 328 31.23 -13.15 11.51
CA GLY A 328 31.43 -12.97 10.07
C GLY A 328 30.58 -13.86 9.18
N MET A 329 31.27 -14.58 8.30
CA MET A 329 30.64 -15.48 7.31
C MET A 329 29.93 -16.67 7.92
N LYS A 330 30.32 -17.11 9.14
CA LYS A 330 29.62 -18.20 9.83
C LYS A 330 28.17 -17.78 10.09
N HIS A 331 27.98 -16.58 10.65
CA HIS A 331 26.64 -16.07 10.92
C HIS A 331 25.84 -15.85 9.64
N TYR A 332 26.48 -15.33 8.57
CA TYR A 332 25.81 -15.19 7.26
C TYR A 332 25.30 -16.53 6.74
N THR A 333 26.13 -17.57 6.82
CA THR A 333 25.75 -18.91 6.37
C THR A 333 24.55 -19.44 7.14
N GLU A 334 24.62 -19.38 8.48
CA GLU A 334 23.59 -19.94 9.38
C GLU A 334 22.26 -19.16 9.32
N MET A 335 22.30 -17.84 9.18
CA MET A 335 21.12 -16.97 9.27
C MET A 335 20.52 -16.57 7.94
N VAL A 336 21.27 -16.68 6.85
CA VAL A 336 20.82 -16.27 5.52
C VAL A 336 20.92 -17.45 4.54
N GLN A 337 22.12 -17.94 4.24
CA GLN A 337 22.34 -18.85 3.13
C GLN A 337 21.68 -20.23 3.34
N GLU A 338 21.82 -20.86 4.52
CA GLU A 338 21.15 -22.13 4.81
C GLU A 338 19.63 -22.02 4.82
N PRO A 339 19.00 -20.98 5.44
CA PRO A 339 17.57 -20.74 5.33
C PRO A 339 17.09 -20.48 3.89
N GLU A 340 17.86 -19.77 3.06
CA GLU A 340 17.52 -19.56 1.65
C GLU A 340 17.50 -20.89 0.88
N PHE A 341 18.49 -21.75 1.07
CA PHE A 341 18.50 -23.08 0.47
C PHE A 341 17.32 -23.94 0.92
N ALA A 342 17.00 -23.93 2.21
CA ALA A 342 15.85 -24.66 2.74
C ALA A 342 14.50 -24.11 2.23
N ALA A 343 14.44 -22.81 1.92
CA ALA A 343 13.24 -22.17 1.39
C ALA A 343 12.97 -22.48 -0.09
N ARG A 344 13.91 -23.09 -0.83
CA ARG A 344 13.70 -23.54 -2.21
C ARG A 344 12.47 -24.46 -2.34
N GLU A 345 12.27 -25.36 -1.38
CA GLU A 345 11.10 -26.25 -1.34
C GLU A 345 9.77 -25.49 -1.24
N LYS A 346 9.81 -24.21 -0.83
CA LYS A 346 8.67 -23.29 -0.73
C LYS A 346 8.58 -22.32 -1.91
N GLY A 347 9.39 -22.52 -2.96
CA GLY A 347 9.41 -21.64 -4.14
C GLY A 347 10.39 -20.47 -4.08
N TYR A 348 11.24 -20.36 -3.04
CA TYR A 348 12.24 -19.30 -2.98
C TYR A 348 13.38 -19.56 -3.99
N SER A 349 13.58 -18.63 -4.93
CA SER A 349 14.51 -18.79 -6.05
C SER A 349 15.75 -17.88 -6.00
N PHE A 350 15.76 -16.87 -5.14
CA PHE A 350 16.79 -15.82 -5.11
C PHE A 350 18.19 -16.28 -4.62
N VAL A 351 18.36 -17.53 -4.27
CA VAL A 351 19.69 -18.15 -4.16
C VAL A 351 20.44 -18.00 -5.48
N SER A 352 19.73 -18.14 -6.61
CA SER A 352 20.24 -17.91 -7.96
C SER A 352 19.99 -16.45 -8.40
N HIS A 353 20.56 -15.51 -7.65
CA HIS A 353 20.25 -14.08 -7.78
C HIS A 353 20.63 -13.48 -9.15
N GLN A 354 21.67 -13.96 -9.83
CA GLN A 354 22.04 -13.51 -11.17
C GLN A 354 20.94 -13.90 -12.19
N GLN A 355 20.44 -15.10 -12.07
CA GLN A 355 19.35 -15.60 -12.90
C GLN A 355 18.05 -14.83 -12.64
N GLU A 356 17.75 -14.57 -11.38
CA GLU A 356 16.52 -13.88 -10.98
C GLU A 356 16.49 -12.40 -11.39
N VAL A 357 17.63 -11.73 -11.52
CA VAL A 357 17.70 -10.38 -12.10
C VAL A 357 17.84 -10.35 -13.62
N GLY A 358 17.83 -11.52 -14.28
CA GLY A 358 17.67 -11.64 -15.73
C GLY A 358 18.96 -11.89 -16.51
N ALA A 359 20.05 -12.36 -15.89
CA ALA A 359 21.26 -12.69 -16.64
C ALA A 359 20.98 -13.66 -17.79
N GLY A 360 20.28 -14.78 -17.54
CA GLY A 360 19.90 -15.75 -18.57
C GLY A 360 19.00 -15.17 -19.66
N TYR A 361 18.03 -14.31 -19.32
CA TYR A 361 17.20 -13.62 -20.29
C TYR A 361 18.04 -12.80 -21.28
N PHE A 362 19.03 -12.05 -20.80
CA PHE A 362 19.91 -11.28 -21.68
C PHE A 362 20.93 -12.13 -22.45
N ASP A 363 21.30 -13.30 -21.92
CA ASP A 363 22.09 -14.31 -22.65
C ASP A 363 21.29 -14.81 -23.88
N ASP A 364 20.00 -15.11 -23.71
CA ASP A 364 19.12 -15.53 -24.78
C ASP A 364 18.95 -14.41 -25.84
N VAL A 365 18.71 -13.17 -25.39
CA VAL A 365 18.63 -12.00 -26.28
C VAL A 365 19.93 -11.85 -27.09
N THR A 366 21.09 -11.98 -26.44
CA THR A 366 22.39 -11.90 -27.11
C THR A 366 22.57 -13.01 -28.15
N THR A 367 22.22 -14.24 -27.78
CA THR A 367 22.31 -15.41 -28.65
C THR A 367 21.45 -15.27 -29.90
N VAL A 368 20.19 -14.80 -29.73
CA VAL A 368 19.29 -14.54 -30.86
C VAL A 368 19.85 -13.45 -31.78
N ILE A 369 20.34 -12.35 -31.25
CA ILE A 369 20.92 -11.25 -32.02
C ILE A 369 22.14 -11.72 -32.83
N GLN A 370 22.93 -12.65 -32.29
CA GLN A 370 24.12 -13.21 -32.93
C GLN A 370 23.83 -14.39 -33.87
N GLY A 371 22.57 -14.68 -34.15
CA GLY A 371 22.19 -15.72 -35.12
C GLY A 371 22.17 -17.14 -34.57
N GLY A 372 21.99 -17.31 -33.27
CA GLY A 372 21.75 -18.59 -32.62
C GLY A 372 22.95 -19.16 -31.83
N SER A 373 24.08 -18.43 -31.77
CA SER A 373 25.19 -18.82 -30.90
C SER A 373 25.96 -17.59 -30.39
N SER A 374 26.39 -17.63 -29.12
CA SER A 374 27.20 -16.57 -28.51
C SER A 374 28.22 -17.18 -27.55
N SER A 375 29.42 -16.63 -27.56
CA SER A 375 30.45 -16.95 -26.56
C SER A 375 30.53 -15.92 -25.42
N VAL A 376 29.72 -14.88 -25.47
CA VAL A 376 29.69 -13.79 -24.49
C VAL A 376 28.44 -13.86 -23.60
N VAL A 377 28.03 -15.08 -23.22
CA VAL A 377 26.95 -15.35 -22.29
C VAL A 377 27.46 -15.28 -20.83
N ALA A 378 26.61 -14.87 -19.90
CA ALA A 378 26.99 -14.59 -18.53
C ALA A 378 26.76 -15.77 -17.57
N LEU A 379 25.68 -16.54 -17.75
CA LEU A 379 25.34 -17.65 -16.84
C LEU A 379 26.15 -18.90 -17.09
N SER A 380 26.36 -19.28 -18.36
CA SER A 380 27.14 -20.49 -18.69
C SER A 380 28.58 -20.35 -18.22
N GLY A 381 29.05 -21.33 -17.41
CA GLY A 381 30.34 -21.32 -16.79
C GLY A 381 30.49 -20.40 -15.59
N SER A 382 29.40 -19.83 -15.10
CA SER A 382 29.37 -18.97 -13.91
C SER A 382 29.46 -19.79 -12.61
N THR A 383 29.84 -19.13 -11.51
CA THR A 383 29.78 -19.73 -10.17
C THR A 383 28.35 -20.08 -9.76
N GLU A 384 27.37 -19.40 -10.29
CA GLU A 384 25.95 -19.68 -10.01
C GLU A 384 25.53 -21.01 -10.63
N GLU A 385 25.88 -21.25 -11.89
CA GLU A 385 25.64 -22.54 -12.55
C GLU A 385 26.38 -23.70 -11.83
N ALA A 386 27.60 -23.46 -11.42
CA ALA A 386 28.42 -24.50 -10.82
C ALA A 386 28.06 -24.88 -9.37
N GLN A 387 27.50 -23.94 -8.60
CA GLN A 387 27.33 -24.07 -7.15
C GLN A 387 25.89 -23.98 -6.67
N PHE A 388 24.97 -23.37 -7.46
CA PHE A 388 23.61 -23.08 -7.04
C PHE A 388 22.54 -23.66 -7.98
N ALA A 389 22.90 -24.34 -9.05
CA ALA A 389 21.96 -25.01 -9.96
C ALA A 389 21.33 -26.27 -9.34
#